data_5b4edf315d0ea8dbfc0af930af4176e3
#
_entry.id   5b4edf315d0ea8dbfc0af930af4176e3
#
_cell.length_a   1.000
_cell.length_b   1.000
_cell.length_c   1.000
_cell.angle_alpha   90.00
_cell.angle_beta   90.00
_cell.angle_gamma   90.00
#
_symmetry.space_group_name_H-M   'P 1'
#
loop_
_entity.id
_entity.type
_entity.pdbx_description
1 polymer ?
#
loop_
_entity_poly.entity_id
_entity_poly.type
_entity_poly.pdbx_seq_one_letter_code
_entity_poly.pdbx_strand_id
1 'polypeptide(L)'
;MRVKIENLSEEPTLFDVEKSLEWAQSAAQEALDSNVLGLSGALSLSVREKTLFVRGELKAKCRRKCDRCGVFLILEIEGPVDLAYRPEFQSSEAVRELSNTEMDVGFYADGTFEVADAVREHLALQSPFQLNCELPEATLDQEECQAFLLEEGKVDEVNSKFAILKELKFDN
;
A
#
# COMPACT_ATOMS: atom_id res chain seq x y z
N MET A 1 -5.10 -15.91 -6.20
CA MET A 1 -4.40 -17.16 -6.66
C MET A 1 -3.77 -17.80 -5.44
N ARG A 2 -4.18 -19.05 -5.16
CA ARG A 2 -3.74 -19.78 -3.95
C ARG A 2 -2.67 -20.80 -4.28
N VAL A 3 -1.60 -20.85 -3.51
CA VAL A 3 -0.48 -21.78 -3.64
C VAL A 3 -0.35 -22.58 -2.35
N LYS A 4 -0.11 -23.90 -2.46
CA LYS A 4 0.19 -24.73 -1.30
C LYS A 4 1.67 -24.66 -0.98
N ILE A 5 2.00 -24.41 0.28
CA ILE A 5 3.39 -24.28 0.76
C ILE A 5 4.18 -25.58 0.52
N GLU A 6 3.55 -26.73 0.64
CA GLU A 6 4.16 -28.06 0.37
C GLU A 6 4.68 -28.24 -1.06
N ASN A 7 4.15 -27.46 -2.02
CA ASN A 7 4.54 -27.51 -3.43
C ASN A 7 5.70 -26.54 -3.76
N LEU A 8 6.13 -25.75 -2.79
CA LEU A 8 7.25 -24.81 -2.93
C LEU A 8 8.51 -25.43 -2.31
N SER A 9 9.66 -25.07 -2.85
CA SER A 9 10.98 -25.49 -2.40
C SER A 9 11.89 -24.29 -2.12
N GLU A 10 13.16 -24.56 -1.80
CA GLU A 10 14.16 -23.50 -1.71
C GLU A 10 14.47 -22.88 -3.08
N GLU A 11 14.24 -23.63 -4.17
CA GLU A 11 14.34 -23.08 -5.51
C GLU A 11 13.16 -22.15 -5.79
N PRO A 12 13.41 -20.91 -6.25
CA PRO A 12 12.36 -19.95 -6.50
C PRO A 12 11.41 -20.39 -7.62
N THR A 13 10.12 -20.38 -7.33
CA THR A 13 9.07 -20.55 -8.34
C THR A 13 8.60 -19.18 -8.80
N LEU A 14 8.65 -18.92 -10.11
CA LEU A 14 8.30 -17.62 -10.69
C LEU A 14 6.80 -17.54 -11.03
N PHE A 15 6.23 -16.37 -10.77
CA PHE A 15 4.85 -16.02 -11.07
C PHE A 15 4.81 -14.65 -11.74
N ASP A 16 4.31 -14.60 -12.95
CA ASP A 16 4.05 -13.34 -13.63
C ASP A 16 2.79 -12.69 -13.07
N VAL A 17 2.88 -11.38 -12.84
CA VAL A 17 1.77 -10.55 -12.35
C VAL A 17 1.40 -9.55 -13.42
N GLU A 18 0.18 -9.67 -13.94
CA GLU A 18 -0.33 -8.80 -14.98
C GLU A 18 -1.74 -8.33 -14.67
N LYS A 19 -2.10 -7.14 -15.17
CA LYS A 19 -3.45 -6.57 -15.02
C LYS A 19 -4.53 -7.48 -15.61
N SER A 20 -4.21 -8.28 -16.64
CA SER A 20 -5.11 -9.22 -17.29
C SER A 20 -5.60 -10.34 -16.35
N LEU A 21 -4.87 -10.60 -15.26
CA LEU A 21 -5.21 -11.59 -14.25
C LEU A 21 -6.22 -11.00 -13.24
N GLU A 22 -7.43 -11.53 -13.23
CA GLU A 22 -8.52 -11.04 -12.35
C GLU A 22 -8.09 -10.90 -10.88
N TRP A 23 -7.41 -11.93 -10.35
CA TRP A 23 -6.96 -11.93 -8.96
C TRP A 23 -5.93 -10.82 -8.66
N ALA A 24 -5.02 -10.54 -9.62
CA ALA A 24 -4.01 -9.50 -9.46
C ALA A 24 -4.62 -8.11 -9.57
N GLN A 25 -5.52 -7.92 -10.53
CA GLN A 25 -6.27 -6.68 -10.67
C GLN A 25 -7.10 -6.37 -9.42
N SER A 26 -7.84 -7.34 -8.90
CA SER A 26 -8.65 -7.18 -7.68
C SER A 26 -7.78 -6.79 -6.49
N ALA A 27 -6.65 -7.49 -6.28
CA ALA A 27 -5.71 -7.19 -5.20
C ALA A 27 -5.14 -5.76 -5.29
N ALA A 28 -4.77 -5.34 -6.50
CA ALA A 28 -4.24 -3.99 -6.71
C ALA A 28 -5.33 -2.91 -6.52
N GLN A 29 -6.56 -3.15 -6.96
CA GLN A 29 -7.69 -2.23 -6.74
C GLN A 29 -8.01 -2.07 -5.26
N GLU A 30 -8.01 -3.17 -4.50
CA GLU A 30 -8.24 -3.14 -3.05
C GLU A 30 -7.11 -2.39 -2.32
N ALA A 31 -5.84 -2.66 -2.68
CA ALA A 31 -4.69 -2.03 -2.05
C ALA A 31 -4.63 -0.52 -2.27
N LEU A 32 -4.99 -0.07 -3.48
CA LEU A 32 -4.85 1.33 -3.90
C LEU A 32 -6.14 2.13 -3.75
N ASP A 33 -7.25 1.48 -3.38
CA ASP A 33 -8.60 2.08 -3.32
C ASP A 33 -8.90 2.91 -4.58
N SER A 34 -8.58 2.37 -5.75
CA SER A 34 -8.60 3.15 -6.99
C SER A 34 -8.72 2.31 -8.26
N ASN A 35 -8.99 2.99 -9.37
CA ASN A 35 -8.97 2.35 -10.67
C ASN A 35 -7.54 2.11 -11.15
N VAL A 36 -7.16 0.83 -11.25
CA VAL A 36 -5.85 0.39 -11.73
C VAL A 36 -5.82 0.46 -13.26
N LEU A 37 -4.93 1.27 -13.79
CA LEU A 37 -4.72 1.47 -15.23
C LEU A 37 -3.73 0.47 -15.81
N GLY A 38 -2.72 0.09 -15.03
CA GLY A 38 -1.69 -0.88 -15.40
C GLY A 38 -1.19 -1.64 -14.18
N LEU A 39 -0.84 -2.91 -14.37
CA LEU A 39 -0.19 -3.75 -13.38
C LEU A 39 0.71 -4.72 -14.13
N SER A 40 1.97 -4.80 -13.75
CA SER A 40 2.94 -5.75 -14.32
C SER A 40 4.05 -6.03 -13.33
N GLY A 41 4.65 -7.19 -13.44
CA GLY A 41 5.79 -7.58 -12.62
C GLY A 41 5.98 -9.09 -12.58
N ALA A 42 6.95 -9.51 -11.80
CA ALA A 42 7.21 -10.93 -11.55
C ALA A 42 7.54 -11.13 -10.08
N LEU A 43 6.96 -12.15 -9.48
CA LEU A 43 7.21 -12.57 -8.12
C LEU A 43 7.85 -13.95 -8.11
N SER A 44 8.84 -14.14 -7.27
CA SER A 44 9.45 -15.44 -6.98
C SER A 44 9.08 -15.87 -5.57
N LEU A 45 8.57 -17.08 -5.44
CA LEU A 45 8.19 -17.69 -4.18
C LEU A 45 9.17 -18.83 -3.86
N SER A 46 9.75 -18.79 -2.67
CA SER A 46 10.61 -19.87 -2.16
C SER A 46 10.34 -20.11 -0.69
N VAL A 47 10.56 -21.34 -0.22
CA VAL A 47 10.33 -21.70 1.19
C VAL A 47 11.60 -22.25 1.79
N ARG A 48 11.99 -21.67 2.92
CA ARG A 48 13.12 -22.13 3.72
C ARG A 48 12.74 -22.16 5.19
N GLU A 49 12.95 -23.27 5.87
CA GLU A 49 12.63 -23.44 7.30
C GLU A 49 11.20 -22.99 7.67
N LYS A 50 10.21 -23.39 6.84
CA LYS A 50 8.80 -22.99 6.94
C LYS A 50 8.53 -21.47 6.75
N THR A 51 9.54 -20.69 6.42
CA THR A 51 9.35 -19.29 6.05
C THR A 51 9.20 -19.20 4.53
N LEU A 52 8.10 -18.64 4.08
CA LEU A 52 7.85 -18.29 2.69
C LEU A 52 8.47 -16.92 2.43
N PHE A 53 9.33 -16.84 1.42
CA PHE A 53 9.86 -15.58 0.90
C PHE A 53 9.20 -15.26 -0.43
N VAL A 54 8.71 -14.04 -0.55
CA VAL A 54 8.15 -13.49 -1.78
C VAL A 54 9.01 -12.33 -2.22
N ARG A 55 9.70 -12.49 -3.35
CA ARG A 55 10.64 -11.48 -3.88
C ARG A 55 10.36 -11.20 -5.33
N GLY A 56 10.68 -9.99 -5.78
CA GLY A 56 10.51 -9.63 -7.17
C GLY A 56 10.39 -8.14 -7.38
N GLU A 57 9.70 -7.77 -8.44
CA GLU A 57 9.41 -6.38 -8.76
C GLU A 57 7.96 -6.25 -9.21
N LEU A 58 7.29 -5.20 -8.75
CA LEU A 58 5.95 -4.84 -9.17
C LEU A 58 5.92 -3.39 -9.62
N LYS A 59 5.14 -3.17 -10.69
CA LYS A 59 4.81 -1.84 -11.22
C LYS A 59 3.31 -1.72 -11.31
N ALA A 60 2.76 -0.68 -10.70
CA ALA A 60 1.34 -0.38 -10.78
C ALA A 60 1.13 1.07 -11.23
N LYS A 61 0.10 1.27 -12.03
CA LYS A 61 -0.36 2.59 -12.44
C LYS A 61 -1.83 2.72 -12.12
N CYS A 62 -2.19 3.75 -11.37
CA CYS A 62 -3.57 3.93 -10.95
C CYS A 62 -4.00 5.39 -11.07
N ARG A 63 -5.31 5.62 -11.07
CA ARG A 63 -5.93 6.93 -11.12
C ARG A 63 -6.58 7.24 -9.78
N ARG A 64 -6.03 8.20 -9.06
CA ARG A 64 -6.52 8.64 -7.75
C ARG A 64 -6.78 10.13 -7.72
N LYS A 65 -7.59 10.56 -6.76
CA LYS A 65 -7.80 11.99 -6.51
C LYS A 65 -6.68 12.54 -5.64
N CYS A 66 -6.26 13.77 -5.95
CA CYS A 66 -5.41 14.55 -5.07
C CYS A 66 -6.15 14.84 -3.76
N ASP A 67 -5.52 14.54 -2.62
CA ASP A 67 -6.12 14.75 -1.30
C ASP A 67 -6.27 16.23 -0.95
N ARG A 68 -5.52 17.11 -1.65
CA ARG A 68 -5.53 18.56 -1.41
C ARG A 68 -6.55 19.31 -2.26
N CYS A 69 -6.64 19.01 -3.55
CA CYS A 69 -7.45 19.78 -4.49
C CYS A 69 -8.52 18.97 -5.24
N GLY A 70 -8.56 17.65 -5.07
CA GLY A 70 -9.56 16.78 -5.67
C GLY A 70 -9.39 16.47 -7.15
N VAL A 71 -8.41 17.06 -7.86
CA VAL A 71 -8.13 16.72 -9.26
C VAL A 71 -7.62 15.29 -9.39
N PHE A 72 -7.86 14.66 -10.51
CA PHE A 72 -7.36 13.33 -10.77
C PHE A 72 -5.87 13.35 -11.11
N LEU A 73 -5.15 12.43 -10.49
CA LEU A 73 -3.74 12.18 -10.70
C LEU A 73 -3.53 10.75 -11.18
N ILE A 74 -2.54 10.60 -12.03
CA ILE A 74 -1.99 9.30 -12.38
C ILE A 74 -0.79 9.07 -11.46
N LEU A 75 -0.89 8.06 -10.61
CA LEU A 75 0.18 7.62 -9.71
C LEU A 75 0.85 6.39 -10.30
N GLU A 76 2.18 6.43 -10.37
CA GLU A 76 3.01 5.27 -10.73
C GLU A 76 3.76 4.80 -9.48
N ILE A 77 3.59 3.52 -9.16
CA ILE A 77 4.23 2.83 -8.04
C ILE A 77 5.14 1.77 -8.64
N GLU A 78 6.42 1.82 -8.32
CA GLU A 78 7.41 0.85 -8.75
C GLU A 78 8.38 0.56 -7.61
N GLY A 79 8.65 -0.71 -7.35
CA GLY A 79 9.61 -1.07 -6.33
C GLY A 79 9.85 -2.55 -6.19
N PRO A 80 10.98 -2.90 -5.54
CA PRO A 80 11.29 -4.28 -5.22
C PRO A 80 10.34 -4.83 -4.14
N VAL A 81 9.89 -6.06 -4.34
CA VAL A 81 9.13 -6.82 -3.35
C VAL A 81 10.10 -7.68 -2.56
N ASP A 82 10.09 -7.56 -1.24
CA ASP A 82 10.81 -8.44 -0.31
C ASP A 82 9.96 -8.66 0.94
N LEU A 83 9.12 -9.69 0.90
CA LEU A 83 8.18 -10.02 1.96
C LEU A 83 8.46 -11.42 2.48
N ALA A 84 8.23 -11.64 3.77
CA ALA A 84 8.39 -12.93 4.42
C ALA A 84 7.12 -13.31 5.19
N TYR A 85 6.75 -14.58 5.13
CA TYR A 85 5.56 -15.10 5.80
C TYR A 85 5.90 -16.39 6.54
N ARG A 86 5.37 -16.54 7.74
CA ARG A 86 5.50 -17.74 8.57
C ARG A 86 4.14 -18.42 8.81
N PRO A 87 4.13 -19.72 9.20
CA PRO A 87 2.88 -20.34 9.59
C PRO A 87 2.29 -19.61 10.80
N GLU A 88 0.98 -19.43 10.80
CA GLU A 88 0.25 -18.92 11.95
C GLU A 88 0.48 -19.82 13.16
N PHE A 89 0.69 -19.19 14.32
CA PHE A 89 0.91 -19.92 15.56
C PHE A 89 -0.39 -20.52 16.07
N GLN A 90 -0.44 -21.84 16.16
CA GLN A 90 -1.50 -22.55 16.85
C GLN A 90 -1.19 -22.60 18.37
N SER A 91 -1.00 -21.47 19.02
CA SER A 91 -0.77 -21.48 20.45
C SER A 91 -2.06 -21.21 21.22
N SER A 92 -2.28 -21.96 22.27
CA SER A 92 -3.34 -21.74 23.26
C SER A 92 -3.07 -20.54 24.17
N GLU A 93 -1.94 -19.88 24.04
CA GLU A 93 -1.57 -18.71 24.82
C GLU A 93 -2.19 -17.46 24.19
N ALA A 94 -3.02 -16.78 24.96
CA ALA A 94 -3.82 -15.65 24.50
C ALA A 94 -3.00 -14.40 24.13
N VAL A 95 -1.73 -14.30 24.55
CA VAL A 95 -0.86 -13.14 24.27
C VAL A 95 0.60 -13.61 24.14
N ARG A 96 1.26 -13.26 23.05
CA ARG A 96 2.70 -13.45 22.85
C ARG A 96 3.32 -12.12 22.43
N GLU A 97 4.40 -11.74 23.07
CA GLU A 97 5.23 -10.61 22.60
C GLU A 97 6.06 -11.06 21.38
N LEU A 98 5.98 -10.28 20.30
CA LEU A 98 6.81 -10.47 19.12
C LEU A 98 8.14 -9.75 19.31
N SER A 99 9.22 -10.37 18.87
CA SER A 99 10.52 -9.69 18.78
C SER A 99 10.53 -8.69 17.62
N ASN A 100 11.42 -7.71 17.64
CA ASN A 100 11.53 -6.72 16.56
C ASN A 100 11.73 -7.36 15.17
N THR A 101 12.38 -8.52 15.10
CA THR A 101 12.59 -9.27 13.84
C THR A 101 11.36 -10.03 13.35
N GLU A 102 10.35 -10.18 14.21
CA GLU A 102 9.09 -10.85 13.87
C GLU A 102 7.98 -9.85 13.49
N MET A 103 8.18 -8.54 13.69
CA MET A 103 7.20 -7.53 13.36
C MET A 103 7.02 -7.32 11.85
N ASP A 104 8.07 -7.58 11.07
CA ASP A 104 8.06 -7.41 9.61
C ASP A 104 7.70 -8.71 8.87
N VAL A 105 7.14 -9.71 9.59
CA VAL A 105 6.79 -11.01 9.01
C VAL A 105 5.28 -11.20 9.04
N GLY A 106 4.69 -11.45 7.89
CA GLY A 106 3.29 -11.85 7.75
C GLY A 106 3.06 -13.31 8.17
N PHE A 107 1.80 -13.75 8.15
CA PHE A 107 1.44 -15.12 8.49
C PHE A 107 0.61 -15.76 7.38
N TYR A 108 0.78 -17.07 7.20
CA TYR A 108 -0.07 -17.88 6.36
C TYR A 108 -0.75 -18.99 7.18
N ALA A 109 -1.98 -19.34 6.81
CA ALA A 109 -2.79 -20.34 7.49
C ALA A 109 -2.96 -21.60 6.63
N ASP A 110 -3.27 -22.72 7.27
CA ASP A 110 -3.65 -24.00 6.63
C ASP A 110 -2.66 -24.51 5.56
N GLY A 111 -1.37 -24.15 5.69
CA GLY A 111 -0.35 -24.55 4.72
C GLY A 111 -0.57 -23.98 3.31
N THR A 112 -1.35 -22.93 3.18
CA THR A 112 -1.65 -22.26 1.91
C THR A 112 -1.32 -20.76 1.97
N PHE A 113 -0.96 -20.20 0.82
CA PHE A 113 -0.68 -18.78 0.68
C PHE A 113 -1.42 -18.20 -0.53
N GLU A 114 -2.02 -17.04 -0.35
CA GLU A 114 -2.63 -16.28 -1.44
C GLU A 114 -1.62 -15.29 -2.01
N VAL A 115 -1.18 -15.49 -3.26
CA VAL A 115 -0.25 -14.56 -3.94
C VAL A 115 -0.83 -13.15 -4.05
N ALA A 116 -2.15 -13.05 -4.10
CA ALA A 116 -2.87 -11.78 -4.05
C ALA A 116 -2.55 -10.95 -2.80
N ASP A 117 -2.30 -11.61 -1.66
CA ASP A 117 -1.98 -10.91 -0.40
C ASP A 117 -0.63 -10.20 -0.49
N ALA A 118 0.38 -10.84 -1.09
CA ALA A 118 1.67 -10.21 -1.32
C ALA A 118 1.57 -8.98 -2.24
N VAL A 119 0.76 -9.07 -3.31
CA VAL A 119 0.53 -7.92 -4.20
C VAL A 119 -0.17 -6.79 -3.45
N ARG A 120 -1.20 -7.12 -2.68
CA ARG A 120 -1.97 -6.15 -1.88
C ARG A 120 -1.08 -5.47 -0.85
N GLU A 121 -0.34 -6.24 -0.07
CA GLU A 121 0.55 -5.73 0.97
C GLU A 121 1.63 -4.81 0.39
N HIS A 122 2.33 -5.27 -0.64
CA HIS A 122 3.37 -4.48 -1.27
C HIS A 122 2.85 -3.14 -1.81
N LEU A 123 1.75 -3.16 -2.58
CA LEU A 123 1.19 -1.93 -3.16
C LEU A 123 0.66 -0.97 -2.09
N ALA A 124 0.07 -1.50 -1.01
CA ALA A 124 -0.39 -0.68 0.11
C ALA A 124 0.78 0.01 0.83
N LEU A 125 1.89 -0.71 1.06
CA LEU A 125 3.09 -0.16 1.71
C LEU A 125 3.82 0.87 0.84
N GLN A 126 3.83 0.67 -0.48
CA GLN A 126 4.48 1.60 -1.43
C GLN A 126 3.60 2.80 -1.80
N SER A 127 2.29 2.71 -1.56
CA SER A 127 1.38 3.81 -1.86
C SER A 127 1.63 4.99 -0.90
N PRO A 128 1.77 6.24 -1.40
CA PRO A 128 1.92 7.39 -0.53
C PRO A 128 0.70 7.56 0.38
N PHE A 129 0.95 7.84 1.66
CA PHE A 129 -0.12 8.09 2.64
C PHE A 129 -1.00 9.29 2.26
N GLN A 130 -0.38 10.34 1.72
CA GLN A 130 -1.08 11.49 1.16
C GLN A 130 -0.66 11.70 -0.29
N LEU A 131 -1.64 11.76 -1.17
CA LEU A 131 -1.42 12.01 -2.58
C LEU A 131 -1.72 13.49 -2.90
N ASN A 132 -0.71 14.19 -3.39
CA ASN A 132 -0.88 15.58 -3.84
C ASN A 132 -0.20 15.83 -5.19
N CYS A 133 -0.54 16.96 -5.82
CA CYS A 133 -0.07 17.32 -7.16
C CYS A 133 1.44 17.61 -7.24
N GLU A 134 2.13 17.69 -6.11
CA GLU A 134 3.56 18.04 -6.01
C GLU A 134 4.44 16.79 -5.85
N LEU A 135 3.82 15.60 -5.69
CA LEU A 135 4.56 14.35 -5.62
C LEU A 135 5.20 14.00 -6.96
N PRO A 136 6.50 13.65 -6.97
CA PRO A 136 7.21 13.34 -8.21
C PRO A 136 6.66 12.11 -8.96
N GLU A 137 6.06 11.16 -8.24
CA GLU A 137 5.46 9.93 -8.77
C GLU A 137 4.04 10.16 -9.32
N ALA A 138 3.48 11.38 -9.12
CA ALA A 138 2.13 11.74 -9.54
C ALA A 138 2.15 12.69 -10.72
N THR A 139 1.37 12.38 -11.76
CA THR A 139 1.15 13.27 -12.90
C THR A 139 -0.32 13.68 -12.99
N LEU A 140 -0.57 14.91 -13.43
CA LEU A 140 -1.94 15.39 -13.64
C LEU A 140 -2.62 14.61 -14.76
N ASP A 141 -3.86 14.18 -14.52
CA ASP A 141 -4.71 13.53 -15.51
C ASP A 141 -5.65 14.55 -16.14
N GLN A 142 -5.18 15.25 -17.19
CA GLN A 142 -5.93 16.15 -18.07
C GLN A 142 -6.48 17.45 -17.43
N GLU A 143 -6.38 17.67 -16.14
CA GLU A 143 -6.88 18.85 -15.45
C GLU A 143 -5.72 19.68 -14.90
N GLU A 144 -5.82 21.01 -14.97
CA GLU A 144 -4.88 21.87 -14.28
C GLU A 144 -5.13 21.79 -12.77
N CYS A 145 -4.06 21.65 -12.00
CA CYS A 145 -4.13 21.74 -10.54
C CYS A 145 -4.59 23.17 -10.19
N GLN A 146 -5.84 23.32 -9.86
CA GLN A 146 -6.31 24.51 -9.16
C GLN A 146 -5.83 24.38 -7.71
N ALA A 147 -4.53 24.60 -7.50
CA ALA A 147 -4.06 24.86 -6.17
C ALA A 147 -4.94 26.00 -5.65
N PHE A 148 -5.79 25.72 -4.70
CA PHE A 148 -6.35 26.76 -3.84
C PHE A 148 -5.14 27.37 -3.15
N LEU A 149 -4.56 28.34 -3.82
CA LEU A 149 -3.77 29.34 -3.16
C LEU A 149 -4.75 29.98 -2.17
N LEU A 150 -4.75 29.49 -0.94
CA LEU A 150 -5.13 30.32 0.17
C LEU A 150 -4.21 31.53 0.00
N GLU A 151 -4.75 32.61 -0.60
CA GLU A 151 -4.06 33.89 -0.62
C GLU A 151 -3.69 34.18 0.82
N GLU A 152 -2.41 33.99 1.12
CA GLU A 152 -1.85 34.43 2.39
C GLU A 152 -2.13 35.93 2.44
N GLY A 153 -3.18 36.33 3.12
CA GLY A 153 -3.48 37.75 3.29
C GLY A 153 -4.93 38.13 3.49
N LYS A 154 -5.88 37.32 3.10
CA LYS A 154 -7.28 37.54 3.54
C LYS A 154 -7.51 36.73 4.80
N VAL A 155 -7.21 37.34 5.94
CA VAL A 155 -7.81 36.94 7.21
C VAL A 155 -9.29 37.22 7.07
N ASP A 156 -10.02 36.28 6.49
CA ASP A 156 -11.48 36.31 6.52
C ASP A 156 -11.92 36.50 7.96
N GLU A 157 -12.90 37.35 8.16
CA GLU A 157 -13.45 37.68 9.46
C GLU A 157 -13.62 36.38 10.27
N VAL A 158 -12.87 36.27 11.35
CA VAL A 158 -12.90 35.11 12.24
C VAL A 158 -14.37 34.87 12.59
N ASN A 159 -14.89 33.70 12.19
CA ASN A 159 -16.25 33.32 12.52
C ASN A 159 -16.49 33.64 14.00
N SER A 160 -17.49 34.47 14.29
CA SER A 160 -17.73 35.03 15.62
C SER A 160 -17.82 33.95 16.72
N LYS A 161 -18.22 32.73 16.36
CA LYS A 161 -18.28 31.56 17.26
C LYS A 161 -16.88 31.09 17.74
N PHE A 162 -15.83 31.38 16.99
CA PHE A 162 -14.46 31.01 17.35
C PHE A 162 -13.64 32.20 17.86
N ALA A 163 -14.19 33.41 17.92
CA ALA A 163 -13.51 34.59 18.42
C ALA A 163 -13.01 34.40 19.88
N ILE A 164 -13.74 33.63 20.66
CA ILE A 164 -13.40 33.30 22.06
C ILE A 164 -12.07 32.53 22.19
N LEU A 165 -11.64 31.81 21.14
CA LEU A 165 -10.36 31.07 21.16
C LEU A 165 -9.13 31.99 21.10
N LYS A 166 -9.29 33.24 20.70
CA LYS A 166 -8.21 34.26 20.72
C LYS A 166 -7.81 34.67 22.13
N GLU A 167 -8.67 34.46 23.12
CA GLU A 167 -8.43 34.83 24.51
C GLU A 167 -7.74 33.72 25.30
N LEU A 168 -7.59 32.51 24.73
CA LEU A 168 -6.87 31.42 25.37
C LEU A 168 -5.37 31.73 25.41
N LYS A 169 -4.86 31.97 26.62
CA LYS A 169 -3.42 32.03 26.87
C LYS A 169 -2.95 30.67 27.29
N PHE A 170 -2.00 30.12 26.54
CA PHE A 170 -1.27 28.93 26.96
C PHE A 170 -0.07 29.39 27.76
N ASP A 171 -0.08 29.16 29.08
CA ASP A 171 1.10 29.34 29.92
C ASP A 171 2.07 28.19 29.60
N ASN A 172 3.28 28.58 29.15
CA ASN A 172 4.41 27.69 28.92
C ASN A 172 5.15 27.42 30.22
#